data_e105b4dd66485dca7aa8aed96189e606
#
_entry.id   e105b4dd66485dca7aa8aed96189e606
#
_cell.length_a   1.000
_cell.length_b   1.000
_cell.length_c   1.000
_cell.angle_alpha   90.00
_cell.angle_beta   90.00
_cell.angle_gamma   90.00
#
_symmetry.space_group_name_H-M   'P 1'
#
loop_
_entity.id
_entity.type
_entity.pdbx_description
1 polymer ?
#
loop_
_entity_poly.entity_id
_entity_poly.type
_entity_poly.pdbx_seq_one_letter_code
_entity_poly.pdbx_strand_id
1 'polypeptide(L)'
;MINMTFSAEVTAARASGQAIVALESTIITHGMPYPQNVEVAAQVEADIRAAGAVPATMAVIDGVLHIGLEAEQLQALGQAKEVAKISRADMPACIATGGTGATTVAATMIAARLAGISVFATGGIGGVHKGAETSFDISADLMELAQTPVTVVAAGAKAILDIPKTLEVLETQGVPVIAYGQDSFPAFWSATSDLAAPLRMDSAAEIARAHATRQAMDLPGGQLIANPIPADDQIAAEDLAPVLAQAQSEADAQGVVGKAVTPFLLQRIFELTEGRSLTANIALVRNNARLAAEIAKELVNLKQ
;
A
#
# COMPACT_ATOMS: atom_id res chain seq x y z
N MET A 1 -3.52 26.35 6.78
CA MET A 1 -2.55 25.47 6.05
C MET A 1 -2.29 24.25 6.91
N ILE A 2 -2.13 23.07 6.30
CA ILE A 2 -1.76 21.85 7.04
C ILE A 2 -0.30 21.98 7.47
N ASN A 3 -0.01 21.69 8.74
CA ASN A 3 1.36 21.62 9.23
C ASN A 3 2.02 20.34 8.68
N MET A 4 2.99 20.52 7.77
CA MET A 4 3.65 19.42 7.04
C MET A 4 5.15 19.66 7.06
N THR A 5 5.92 18.62 7.34
CA THR A 5 7.40 18.66 7.34
C THR A 5 7.95 17.56 6.42
N PHE A 6 9.16 17.77 5.93
CA PHE A 6 9.85 16.86 5.03
C PHE A 6 11.16 16.43 5.68
N SER A 7 11.54 15.16 5.51
CA SER A 7 12.89 14.72 5.91
C SER A 7 13.96 15.46 5.10
N ALA A 8 15.19 15.45 5.60
CA ALA A 8 16.31 16.08 4.91
C ALA A 8 16.51 15.48 3.50
N GLU A 9 16.42 14.15 3.37
CA GLU A 9 16.56 13.44 2.10
C GLU A 9 15.43 13.82 1.10
N VAL A 10 14.18 13.84 1.54
CA VAL A 10 13.05 14.25 0.69
C VAL A 10 13.15 15.71 0.29
N THR A 11 13.60 16.59 1.20
CA THR A 11 13.81 18.02 0.90
C THR A 11 14.86 18.20 -0.22
N ALA A 12 15.99 17.49 -0.14
CA ALA A 12 17.03 17.50 -1.16
C ALA A 12 16.53 16.94 -2.50
N ALA A 13 15.81 15.83 -2.47
CA ALA A 13 15.22 15.21 -3.67
C ALA A 13 14.26 16.15 -4.40
N ARG A 14 13.40 16.84 -3.67
CA ARG A 14 12.48 17.83 -4.24
C ARG A 14 13.20 18.99 -4.89
N ALA A 15 14.26 19.49 -4.25
CA ALA A 15 15.07 20.60 -4.78
C ALA A 15 15.82 20.23 -6.06
N SER A 16 16.25 18.96 -6.18
CA SER A 16 16.99 18.45 -7.35
C SER A 16 16.11 17.79 -8.42
N GLY A 17 14.79 17.68 -8.19
CA GLY A 17 13.87 17.02 -9.12
C GLY A 17 14.03 15.51 -9.20
N GLN A 18 14.59 14.87 -8.16
CA GLN A 18 14.72 13.42 -8.08
C GLN A 18 13.38 12.72 -7.91
N ALA A 19 13.32 11.46 -8.33
CA ALA A 19 12.17 10.59 -8.14
C ALA A 19 11.96 10.28 -6.65
N ILE A 20 10.71 10.39 -6.17
CA ILE A 20 10.34 10.10 -4.80
C ILE A 20 9.21 9.07 -4.80
N VAL A 21 9.29 8.09 -3.90
CA VAL A 21 8.27 7.05 -3.69
C VAL A 21 7.71 7.18 -2.28
N ALA A 22 6.39 7.33 -2.17
CA ALA A 22 5.68 7.30 -0.91
C ALA A 22 5.64 5.89 -0.32
N LEU A 23 5.67 5.78 1.00
CA LEU A 23 5.49 4.55 1.77
C LEU A 23 4.51 4.78 2.91
N GLU A 24 3.63 3.81 3.17
CA GLU A 24 2.72 3.83 4.32
C GLU A 24 3.46 3.50 5.63
N SER A 25 2.82 3.79 6.76
CA SER A 25 3.36 3.44 8.08
C SER A 25 2.53 2.42 8.87
N THR A 26 1.35 2.01 8.38
CA THR A 26 0.59 0.95 9.07
C THR A 26 1.32 -0.40 9.07
N ILE A 27 2.13 -0.68 8.07
CA ILE A 27 2.99 -1.88 8.06
C ILE A 27 3.98 -1.89 9.24
N ILE A 28 4.41 -0.70 9.69
CA ILE A 28 5.35 -0.53 10.81
C ILE A 28 4.65 -0.73 12.15
N THR A 29 3.48 -0.12 12.32
CA THR A 29 2.81 -0.03 13.64
C THR A 29 1.78 -1.13 13.89
N HIS A 30 1.21 -1.72 12.83
CA HIS A 30 0.10 -2.67 12.89
C HIS A 30 0.33 -3.94 12.08
N GLY A 31 1.50 -4.07 11.42
CA GLY A 31 1.78 -5.19 10.53
C GLY A 31 2.73 -6.23 11.10
N MET A 32 3.69 -5.81 11.91
CA MET A 32 4.76 -6.66 12.43
C MET A 32 5.21 -6.22 13.82
N PRO A 33 5.72 -7.15 14.66
CA PRO A 33 6.28 -6.79 15.95
C PRO A 33 7.64 -6.09 15.82
N TYR A 34 7.98 -5.27 16.82
CA TYR A 34 9.34 -4.73 16.97
C TYR A 34 10.31 -5.85 17.40
N PRO A 35 11.56 -5.90 16.89
CA PRO A 35 12.23 -4.92 16.00
C PRO A 35 12.00 -5.15 14.51
N GLN A 36 11.40 -6.26 14.11
CA GLN A 36 11.26 -6.69 12.72
C GLN A 36 10.51 -5.64 11.85
N ASN A 37 9.53 -4.96 12.41
CA ASN A 37 8.79 -3.89 11.72
C ASN A 37 9.70 -2.76 11.20
N VAL A 38 10.63 -2.31 12.02
CA VAL A 38 11.60 -1.24 11.65
C VAL A 38 12.67 -1.77 10.71
N GLU A 39 13.15 -2.99 10.92
CA GLU A 39 14.11 -3.64 10.02
C GLU A 39 13.56 -3.78 8.60
N VAL A 40 12.31 -4.23 8.46
CA VAL A 40 11.65 -4.36 7.17
C VAL A 40 11.42 -2.99 6.52
N ALA A 41 10.96 -1.99 7.28
CA ALA A 41 10.79 -0.64 6.76
C ALA A 41 12.12 -0.08 6.23
N ALA A 42 13.21 -0.24 6.97
CA ALA A 42 14.55 0.19 6.54
C ALA A 42 15.01 -0.57 5.27
N GLN A 43 14.71 -1.87 5.15
CA GLN A 43 15.03 -2.65 3.94
C GLN A 43 14.25 -2.16 2.72
N VAL A 44 12.95 -1.87 2.88
CA VAL A 44 12.10 -1.33 1.80
C VAL A 44 12.62 0.04 1.33
N GLU A 45 12.98 0.91 2.26
CA GLU A 45 13.61 2.20 1.94
C GLU A 45 14.96 2.02 1.23
N ALA A 46 15.78 1.07 1.66
CA ALA A 46 17.05 0.75 1.02
C ALA A 46 16.87 0.22 -0.42
N ASP A 47 15.85 -0.60 -0.67
CA ASP A 47 15.52 -1.08 -2.02
C ASP A 47 15.14 0.09 -2.96
N ILE A 48 14.37 1.08 -2.48
CA ILE A 48 14.03 2.28 -3.26
C ILE A 48 15.28 3.11 -3.56
N ARG A 49 16.17 3.32 -2.57
CA ARG A 49 17.44 4.05 -2.78
C ARG A 49 18.35 3.33 -3.77
N ALA A 50 18.46 2.01 -3.66
CA ALA A 50 19.25 1.18 -4.59
C ALA A 50 18.70 1.25 -6.02
N ALA A 51 17.38 1.39 -6.19
CA ALA A 51 16.73 1.58 -7.49
C ALA A 51 16.83 3.03 -8.02
N GLY A 52 17.47 3.96 -7.28
CA GLY A 52 17.74 5.33 -7.71
C GLY A 52 16.60 6.33 -7.48
N ALA A 53 15.70 6.04 -6.55
CA ALA A 53 14.68 6.96 -6.07
C ALA A 53 14.83 7.23 -4.57
N VAL A 54 14.09 8.20 -4.04
CA VAL A 54 14.12 8.59 -2.63
C VAL A 54 12.85 8.10 -1.94
N PRO A 55 12.94 7.32 -0.84
CA PRO A 55 11.78 6.88 -0.07
C PRO A 55 11.21 8.01 0.78
N ALA A 56 9.89 8.04 0.91
CA ALA A 56 9.16 8.97 1.77
C ALA A 56 8.13 8.21 2.62
N THR A 57 8.57 7.61 3.71
CA THR A 57 7.67 6.98 4.69
C THR A 57 6.85 8.06 5.38
N MET A 58 5.52 7.91 5.40
CA MET A 58 4.59 8.96 5.84
C MET A 58 3.90 8.59 7.15
N ALA A 59 3.80 9.54 8.07
CA ALA A 59 3.05 9.41 9.31
C ALA A 59 2.56 10.78 9.79
N VAL A 60 1.57 10.80 10.66
CA VAL A 60 1.26 11.97 11.49
C VAL A 60 1.90 11.76 12.85
N ILE A 61 2.73 12.70 13.31
CA ILE A 61 3.37 12.67 14.62
C ILE A 61 3.05 14.00 15.31
N ASP A 62 2.42 13.95 16.47
CA ASP A 62 2.04 15.11 17.26
C ASP A 62 1.29 16.18 16.44
N GLY A 63 0.35 15.73 15.58
CA GLY A 63 -0.46 16.59 14.73
C GLY A 63 0.27 17.18 13.51
N VAL A 64 1.51 16.78 13.26
CA VAL A 64 2.29 17.19 12.08
C VAL A 64 2.34 16.07 11.08
N LEU A 65 2.05 16.36 9.81
CA LEU A 65 2.19 15.40 8.72
C LEU A 65 3.66 15.35 8.28
N HIS A 66 4.31 14.20 8.49
CA HIS A 66 5.68 13.94 8.09
C HIS A 66 5.72 13.26 6.71
N ILE A 67 6.51 13.81 5.80
CA ILE A 67 6.80 13.28 4.47
C ILE A 67 8.26 12.83 4.43
N GLY A 68 8.46 11.54 4.60
CA GLY A 68 9.75 10.96 4.97
C GLY A 68 9.98 11.06 6.48
N LEU A 69 10.41 9.95 7.07
CA LEU A 69 10.80 9.89 8.47
C LEU A 69 12.32 9.83 8.57
N GLU A 70 12.88 10.57 9.52
CA GLU A 70 14.28 10.37 9.91
C GLU A 70 14.42 9.04 10.69
N ALA A 71 15.63 8.50 10.75
CA ALA A 71 15.87 7.18 11.35
C ALA A 71 15.35 7.07 12.80
N GLU A 72 15.54 8.12 13.59
CA GLU A 72 15.07 8.18 14.97
C GLU A 72 13.54 8.21 15.06
N GLN A 73 12.89 8.90 14.12
CA GLN A 73 11.43 8.96 14.05
C GLN A 73 10.84 7.60 13.65
N LEU A 74 11.47 6.92 12.69
CA LEU A 74 11.09 5.57 12.27
C LEU A 74 11.21 4.58 13.43
N GLN A 75 12.31 4.63 14.18
CA GLN A 75 12.53 3.83 15.38
C GLN A 75 11.49 4.11 16.47
N ALA A 76 11.23 5.39 16.74
CA ALA A 76 10.25 5.80 17.75
C ALA A 76 8.84 5.34 17.38
N LEU A 77 8.43 5.51 16.12
CA LEU A 77 7.12 5.07 15.62
C LEU A 77 6.97 3.55 15.71
N GLY A 78 8.02 2.78 15.37
CA GLY A 78 8.00 1.32 15.43
C GLY A 78 7.90 0.74 16.85
N GLN A 79 8.24 1.52 17.88
CA GLN A 79 8.16 1.14 19.29
C GLN A 79 6.92 1.70 19.98
N ALA A 80 6.24 2.68 19.38
CA ALA A 80 5.09 3.35 19.98
C ALA A 80 3.89 2.39 20.13
N LYS A 81 3.27 2.39 21.33
CA LYS A 81 2.16 1.49 21.66
C LYS A 81 0.79 2.04 21.26
N GLU A 82 0.64 3.36 21.29
CA GLU A 82 -0.62 4.07 21.04
C GLU A 82 -0.51 4.90 19.77
N VAL A 83 -0.53 4.22 18.62
CA VAL A 83 -0.55 4.87 17.31
C VAL A 83 -1.89 4.61 16.65
N ALA A 84 -2.61 5.67 16.32
CA ALA A 84 -3.89 5.54 15.62
C ALA A 84 -3.67 5.02 14.19
N LYS A 85 -4.50 4.07 13.75
CA LYS A 85 -4.57 3.69 12.34
C LYS A 85 -5.47 4.69 11.63
N ILE A 86 -4.87 5.61 10.89
CA ILE A 86 -5.59 6.71 10.25
C ILE A 86 -5.83 6.47 8.76
N SER A 87 -7.05 6.75 8.33
CA SER A 87 -7.49 6.75 6.95
C SER A 87 -8.03 8.15 6.59
N ARG A 88 -8.71 8.30 5.45
CA ARG A 88 -9.29 9.57 4.99
C ARG A 88 -10.11 10.28 6.08
N ALA A 89 -10.99 9.55 6.75
CA ALA A 89 -11.89 10.12 7.76
C ALA A 89 -11.16 10.52 9.04
N ASP A 90 -10.15 9.74 9.45
CA ASP A 90 -9.47 9.92 10.73
C ASP A 90 -8.35 10.98 10.66
N MET A 91 -7.70 11.12 9.50
CA MET A 91 -6.49 11.93 9.32
C MET A 91 -6.68 13.41 9.73
N PRO A 92 -7.76 14.12 9.30
CA PRO A 92 -7.96 15.50 9.73
C PRO A 92 -8.15 15.66 11.23
N ALA A 93 -8.89 14.73 11.88
CA ALA A 93 -9.09 14.75 13.31
C ALA A 93 -7.79 14.48 14.07
N CYS A 94 -6.99 13.50 13.64
CA CYS A 94 -5.69 13.19 14.23
C CYS A 94 -4.77 14.42 14.19
N ILE A 95 -4.67 15.10 13.05
CA ILE A 95 -3.87 16.32 12.91
C ILE A 95 -4.40 17.45 13.81
N ALA A 96 -5.71 17.69 13.81
CA ALA A 96 -6.33 18.78 14.56
C ALA A 96 -6.21 18.62 16.09
N THR A 97 -6.14 17.39 16.58
CA THR A 97 -6.03 17.08 18.00
C THR A 97 -4.58 16.88 18.49
N GLY A 98 -3.59 17.08 17.62
CA GLY A 98 -2.18 16.85 17.96
C GLY A 98 -1.84 15.38 18.15
N GLY A 99 -2.60 14.46 17.54
CA GLY A 99 -2.42 13.02 17.70
C GLY A 99 -1.28 12.44 16.85
N THR A 100 -0.89 11.20 17.18
CA THR A 100 0.04 10.39 16.37
C THR A 100 -0.72 9.27 15.66
N GLY A 101 -0.49 9.14 14.35
CA GLY A 101 -1.20 8.18 13.52
C GLY A 101 -0.35 7.63 12.37
N ALA A 102 -0.48 6.32 12.16
CA ALA A 102 0.09 5.63 11.02
C ALA A 102 -0.88 5.68 9.83
N THR A 103 -0.34 6.03 8.66
CA THR A 103 -1.13 6.21 7.45
C THR A 103 -1.45 4.87 6.79
N THR A 104 -2.74 4.64 6.50
CA THR A 104 -3.21 3.55 5.62
C THR A 104 -2.91 3.90 4.16
N VAL A 105 -3.24 3.01 3.22
CA VAL A 105 -3.12 3.28 1.78
C VAL A 105 -3.82 4.60 1.43
N ALA A 106 -5.09 4.78 1.81
CA ALA A 106 -5.84 6.01 1.55
C ALA A 106 -5.15 7.25 2.15
N ALA A 107 -4.76 7.21 3.42
CA ALA A 107 -4.10 8.35 4.05
C ALA A 107 -2.73 8.66 3.42
N THR A 108 -1.99 7.63 3.01
CA THR A 108 -0.70 7.80 2.32
C THR A 108 -0.89 8.43 0.95
N MET A 109 -1.91 8.03 0.18
CA MET A 109 -2.23 8.66 -1.10
C MET A 109 -2.55 10.17 -0.92
N ILE A 110 -3.34 10.52 0.09
CA ILE A 110 -3.65 11.93 0.41
C ILE A 110 -2.37 12.69 0.75
N ALA A 111 -1.52 12.13 1.61
CA ALA A 111 -0.24 12.74 2.01
C ALA A 111 0.71 12.90 0.82
N ALA A 112 0.83 11.87 -0.03
CA ALA A 112 1.63 11.89 -1.26
C ALA A 112 1.15 13.01 -2.21
N ARG A 113 -0.15 13.12 -2.44
CA ARG A 113 -0.75 14.18 -3.25
C ARG A 113 -0.43 15.57 -2.70
N LEU A 114 -0.57 15.78 -1.40
CA LEU A 114 -0.24 17.05 -0.74
C LEU A 114 1.24 17.40 -0.88
N ALA A 115 2.12 16.41 -0.87
CA ALA A 115 3.55 16.55 -1.04
C ALA A 115 4.00 16.66 -2.52
N GLY A 116 3.10 16.48 -3.49
CA GLY A 116 3.44 16.43 -4.91
C GLY A 116 4.13 15.15 -5.36
N ILE A 117 3.95 14.03 -4.63
CA ILE A 117 4.50 12.72 -4.94
C ILE A 117 3.46 11.91 -5.70
N SER A 118 3.84 11.36 -6.86
CA SER A 118 2.92 10.70 -7.79
C SER A 118 2.93 9.18 -7.70
N VAL A 119 3.87 8.56 -6.97
CA VAL A 119 4.02 7.10 -6.88
C VAL A 119 4.10 6.67 -5.43
N PHE A 120 3.39 5.59 -5.10
CA PHE A 120 3.34 5.00 -3.76
C PHE A 120 3.49 3.48 -3.85
N ALA A 121 4.33 2.90 -3.01
CA ALA A 121 4.50 1.44 -2.88
C ALA A 121 3.93 0.93 -1.57
N THR A 122 3.17 -0.15 -1.64
CA THR A 122 2.61 -0.85 -0.47
C THR A 122 2.64 -2.38 -0.69
N GLY A 123 2.35 -3.16 0.33
CA GLY A 123 2.19 -4.60 0.18
C GLY A 123 0.92 -4.95 -0.60
N GLY A 124 -0.22 -4.42 -0.20
CA GLY A 124 -1.51 -4.64 -0.84
C GLY A 124 -2.56 -3.66 -0.38
N ILE A 125 -3.49 -3.33 -1.26
CA ILE A 125 -4.59 -2.43 -0.94
C ILE A 125 -5.66 -3.12 -0.09
N GLY A 126 -6.46 -2.32 0.61
CA GLY A 126 -7.75 -2.74 1.11
C GLY A 126 -8.75 -2.92 -0.04
N GLY A 127 -9.87 -3.53 0.24
CA GLY A 127 -10.88 -3.84 -0.77
C GLY A 127 -12.23 -4.11 -0.14
N VAL A 128 -13.04 -4.91 -0.80
CA VAL A 128 -14.33 -5.39 -0.33
C VAL A 128 -14.10 -6.56 0.61
N HIS A 129 -14.61 -6.50 1.84
CA HIS A 129 -14.52 -7.61 2.78
C HIS A 129 -15.54 -8.71 2.44
N LYS A 130 -15.23 -9.96 2.80
CA LYS A 130 -16.21 -11.06 2.67
C LYS A 130 -17.45 -10.73 3.50
N GLY A 131 -18.63 -10.94 2.94
CA GLY A 131 -19.90 -10.56 3.59
C GLY A 131 -20.27 -9.08 3.48
N ALA A 132 -19.57 -8.30 2.64
CA ALA A 132 -19.85 -6.88 2.45
C ALA A 132 -21.26 -6.60 1.89
N GLU A 133 -21.91 -7.57 1.26
CA GLU A 133 -23.31 -7.49 0.82
C GLU A 133 -24.29 -7.25 1.97
N THR A 134 -23.91 -7.55 3.19
CA THR A 134 -24.71 -7.31 4.41
C THR A 134 -24.09 -6.26 5.33
N SER A 135 -22.75 -6.21 5.42
CA SER A 135 -22.02 -5.32 6.32
C SER A 135 -21.67 -3.97 5.70
N PHE A 136 -21.59 -3.88 4.36
CA PHE A 136 -21.02 -2.76 3.61
C PHE A 136 -19.56 -2.44 4.01
N ASP A 137 -18.84 -3.43 4.53
CA ASP A 137 -17.42 -3.24 4.91
C ASP A 137 -16.53 -3.21 3.66
N ILE A 138 -16.32 -1.99 3.16
CA ILE A 138 -15.52 -1.67 1.97
C ILE A 138 -14.44 -0.66 2.37
N SER A 139 -13.21 -0.96 2.03
CA SER A 139 -12.08 -0.09 2.36
C SER A 139 -12.18 1.28 1.69
N ALA A 140 -11.84 2.33 2.44
CA ALA A 140 -11.68 3.68 1.90
C ALA A 140 -10.58 3.78 0.83
N ASP A 141 -9.68 2.82 0.75
CA ASP A 141 -8.61 2.77 -0.25
C ASP A 141 -9.16 2.79 -1.68
N LEU A 142 -10.30 2.10 -1.92
CA LEU A 142 -10.91 2.04 -3.25
C LEU A 142 -11.42 3.41 -3.69
N MET A 143 -12.08 4.12 -2.78
CA MET A 143 -12.55 5.49 -3.04
C MET A 143 -11.37 6.46 -3.22
N GLU A 144 -10.29 6.29 -2.47
CA GLU A 144 -9.13 7.14 -2.59
C GLU A 144 -8.41 6.94 -3.93
N LEU A 145 -8.29 5.69 -4.39
CA LEU A 145 -7.80 5.38 -5.75
C LEU A 145 -8.59 6.10 -6.85
N ALA A 146 -9.90 6.26 -6.65
CA ALA A 146 -10.78 6.95 -7.60
C ALA A 146 -10.63 8.49 -7.59
N GLN A 147 -10.10 9.08 -6.51
CA GLN A 147 -10.11 10.53 -6.31
C GLN A 147 -8.71 11.16 -6.31
N THR A 148 -7.69 10.42 -5.91
CA THR A 148 -6.34 10.96 -5.68
C THR A 148 -5.37 10.48 -6.75
N PRO A 149 -4.76 11.39 -7.54
CA PRO A 149 -3.93 11.05 -8.69
C PRO A 149 -2.54 10.57 -8.28
N VAL A 150 -2.49 9.38 -7.68
CA VAL A 150 -1.27 8.69 -7.27
C VAL A 150 -1.29 7.27 -7.84
N THR A 151 -0.21 6.85 -8.50
CA THR A 151 0.01 5.46 -8.91
C THR A 151 0.38 4.63 -7.69
N VAL A 152 -0.44 3.62 -7.39
CA VAL A 152 -0.21 2.70 -6.26
C VAL A 152 0.31 1.37 -6.79
N VAL A 153 1.50 0.97 -6.35
CA VAL A 153 2.11 -0.33 -6.67
C VAL A 153 1.92 -1.27 -5.49
N ALA A 154 1.22 -2.37 -5.72
CA ALA A 154 0.84 -3.35 -4.70
C ALA A 154 0.81 -4.76 -5.30
N ALA A 155 0.82 -5.80 -4.48
CA ALA A 155 0.59 -7.18 -4.95
C ALA A 155 -0.92 -7.49 -5.17
N GLY A 156 -1.69 -6.47 -5.54
CA GLY A 156 -3.15 -6.52 -5.65
C GLY A 156 -3.84 -6.18 -4.33
N ALA A 157 -5.07 -6.67 -4.15
CA ALA A 157 -5.80 -6.59 -2.90
C ALA A 157 -5.31 -7.67 -1.92
N LYS A 158 -5.36 -7.39 -0.61
CA LYS A 158 -4.96 -8.36 0.43
C LYS A 158 -5.78 -9.65 0.29
N ALA A 159 -5.14 -10.82 0.42
CA ALA A 159 -5.73 -12.13 0.17
C ALA A 159 -6.96 -12.47 1.05
N ILE A 160 -7.15 -11.76 2.17
CA ILE A 160 -8.29 -11.91 3.07
C ILE A 160 -9.59 -11.29 2.53
N LEU A 161 -9.52 -10.54 1.42
CA LEU A 161 -10.62 -9.78 0.84
C LEU A 161 -11.37 -10.58 -0.24
N ASP A 162 -12.52 -10.09 -0.63
CA ASP A 162 -13.26 -10.54 -1.80
C ASP A 162 -12.68 -9.85 -3.05
N ILE A 163 -11.71 -10.51 -3.67
CA ILE A 163 -10.98 -9.93 -4.81
C ILE A 163 -11.91 -9.66 -6.00
N PRO A 164 -12.81 -10.57 -6.42
CA PRO A 164 -13.76 -10.28 -7.49
C PRO A 164 -14.58 -9.02 -7.25
N LYS A 165 -15.22 -8.90 -6.08
CA LYS A 165 -16.00 -7.69 -5.74
C LYS A 165 -15.14 -6.44 -5.64
N THR A 166 -13.87 -6.57 -5.22
CA THR A 166 -12.93 -5.45 -5.18
C THR A 166 -12.65 -4.92 -6.59
N LEU A 167 -12.47 -5.82 -7.58
CA LEU A 167 -12.27 -5.44 -8.99
C LEU A 167 -13.50 -4.74 -9.56
N GLU A 168 -14.72 -5.24 -9.27
CA GLU A 168 -15.98 -4.62 -9.70
C GLU A 168 -16.16 -3.20 -9.14
N VAL A 169 -15.82 -2.99 -7.88
CA VAL A 169 -15.87 -1.64 -7.28
C VAL A 169 -14.86 -0.71 -7.94
N LEU A 170 -13.64 -1.17 -8.19
CA LEU A 170 -12.61 -0.36 -8.87
C LEU A 170 -13.02 -0.02 -10.30
N GLU A 171 -13.60 -0.97 -11.05
CA GLU A 171 -14.14 -0.74 -12.39
C GLU A 171 -15.25 0.31 -12.37
N THR A 172 -16.24 0.16 -11.49
CA THR A 172 -17.36 1.11 -11.33
C THR A 172 -16.87 2.51 -11.05
N GLN A 173 -15.78 2.64 -10.29
CA GLN A 173 -15.17 3.94 -9.95
C GLN A 173 -14.19 4.44 -11.01
N GLY A 174 -13.99 3.72 -12.10
CA GLY A 174 -13.09 4.10 -13.21
C GLY A 174 -11.62 4.12 -12.83
N VAL A 175 -11.21 3.27 -11.88
CA VAL A 175 -9.81 3.10 -11.50
C VAL A 175 -9.13 2.10 -12.41
N PRO A 176 -8.09 2.48 -13.19
CA PRO A 176 -7.32 1.52 -13.97
C PRO A 176 -6.62 0.51 -13.04
N VAL A 177 -6.88 -0.78 -13.29
CA VAL A 177 -6.22 -1.90 -12.61
C VAL A 177 -5.33 -2.59 -13.63
N ILE A 178 -4.02 -2.49 -13.45
CA ILE A 178 -2.99 -2.91 -14.41
C ILE A 178 -2.14 -3.99 -13.77
N ALA A 179 -2.17 -5.21 -14.29
CA ALA A 179 -1.21 -6.24 -13.90
C ALA A 179 0.13 -6.00 -14.60
N TYR A 180 1.21 -6.11 -13.88
CA TYR A 180 2.55 -5.95 -14.39
C TYR A 180 3.06 -7.27 -14.96
N GLY A 181 3.34 -7.30 -16.27
CA GLY A 181 4.00 -8.41 -16.95
C GLY A 181 3.16 -9.68 -17.16
N GLN A 182 1.88 -9.68 -16.81
CA GLN A 182 1.03 -10.88 -16.94
C GLN A 182 -0.45 -10.54 -17.19
N ASP A 183 -1.23 -11.54 -17.65
CA ASP A 183 -2.65 -11.39 -17.96
C ASP A 183 -3.58 -11.76 -16.80
N SER A 184 -3.07 -12.45 -15.77
CA SER A 184 -3.84 -12.78 -14.57
C SER A 184 -3.65 -11.72 -13.47
N PHE A 185 -4.70 -11.46 -12.68
CA PHE A 185 -4.61 -10.59 -11.51
C PHE A 185 -3.90 -11.33 -10.37
N PRO A 186 -2.84 -10.77 -9.76
CA PRO A 186 -2.15 -11.42 -8.64
C PRO A 186 -3.01 -11.42 -7.38
N ALA A 187 -2.94 -12.50 -6.60
CA ALA A 187 -3.71 -12.71 -5.37
C ALA A 187 -2.86 -12.52 -4.11
N PHE A 188 -2.12 -11.42 -4.01
CA PHE A 188 -1.30 -11.02 -2.88
C PHE A 188 -0.12 -11.98 -2.61
N TRP A 189 -0.34 -13.09 -1.90
CA TRP A 189 0.69 -14.11 -1.64
C TRP A 189 0.88 -15.10 -2.79
N SER A 190 -0.02 -15.13 -3.75
CA SER A 190 0.11 -15.94 -4.95
C SER A 190 0.33 -15.03 -6.15
N ALA A 191 1.30 -15.38 -7.00
CA ALA A 191 1.65 -14.56 -8.17
C ALA A 191 0.52 -14.50 -9.20
N THR A 192 -0.33 -15.52 -9.23
CA THR A 192 -1.46 -15.63 -10.17
C THR A 192 -2.77 -15.95 -9.44
N SER A 193 -3.88 -15.74 -10.13
CA SER A 193 -5.22 -16.19 -9.74
C SER A 193 -6.00 -16.59 -11.00
N ASP A 194 -7.21 -17.14 -10.83
CA ASP A 194 -8.13 -17.43 -11.94
C ASP A 194 -8.82 -16.19 -12.51
N LEU A 195 -8.51 -14.99 -11.97
CA LEU A 195 -9.09 -13.74 -12.41
C LEU A 195 -8.22 -13.12 -13.50
N ALA A 196 -8.82 -12.75 -14.61
CA ALA A 196 -8.14 -11.96 -15.63
C ALA A 196 -7.85 -10.55 -15.11
N ALA A 197 -6.69 -10.03 -15.44
CA ALA A 197 -6.40 -8.62 -15.16
C ALA A 197 -7.18 -7.72 -16.15
N PRO A 198 -7.80 -6.62 -15.67
CA PRO A 198 -8.48 -5.69 -16.57
C PRO A 198 -7.55 -5.08 -17.63
N LEU A 199 -6.32 -4.75 -17.24
CA LEU A 199 -5.28 -4.21 -18.13
C LEU A 199 -3.94 -4.88 -17.82
N ARG A 200 -3.05 -4.90 -18.81
CA ARG A 200 -1.66 -5.36 -18.70
C ARG A 200 -0.71 -4.29 -19.22
N MET A 201 0.40 -4.07 -18.52
CA MET A 201 1.56 -3.33 -19.01
C MET A 201 2.84 -4.05 -18.63
N ASP A 202 3.82 -4.01 -19.54
CA ASP A 202 5.04 -4.81 -19.41
C ASP A 202 6.28 -3.99 -19.01
N SER A 203 6.13 -2.67 -18.85
CA SER A 203 7.25 -1.79 -18.47
C SER A 203 6.83 -0.63 -17.58
N ALA A 204 7.78 -0.16 -16.72
CA ALA A 204 7.61 1.04 -15.91
C ALA A 204 7.32 2.29 -16.75
N ALA A 205 7.92 2.36 -17.95
CA ALA A 205 7.71 3.47 -18.89
C ALA A 205 6.28 3.52 -19.44
N GLU A 206 5.64 2.39 -19.72
CA GLU A 206 4.22 2.35 -20.12
C GLU A 206 3.31 2.82 -19.00
N ILE A 207 3.57 2.35 -17.77
CA ILE A 207 2.81 2.76 -16.58
C ILE A 207 2.96 4.26 -16.32
N ALA A 208 4.16 4.80 -16.44
CA ALA A 208 4.42 6.23 -16.29
C ALA A 208 3.69 7.06 -17.35
N ARG A 209 3.70 6.62 -18.62
CA ARG A 209 2.93 7.27 -19.70
C ARG A 209 1.43 7.21 -19.45
N ALA A 210 0.89 6.08 -18.96
CA ALA A 210 -0.51 5.95 -18.62
C ALA A 210 -0.92 6.95 -17.53
N HIS A 211 -0.12 7.08 -16.47
CA HIS A 211 -0.31 8.09 -15.42
C HIS A 211 -0.31 9.52 -15.99
N ALA A 212 0.70 9.87 -16.79
CA ALA A 212 0.82 11.21 -17.40
C ALA A 212 -0.35 11.50 -18.36
N THR A 213 -0.77 10.51 -19.14
CA THR A 213 -1.93 10.63 -20.05
C THR A 213 -3.21 10.87 -19.27
N ARG A 214 -3.44 10.13 -18.18
CA ARG A 214 -4.60 10.33 -17.31
C ARG A 214 -4.65 11.74 -16.72
N GLN A 215 -3.51 12.27 -16.29
CA GLN A 215 -3.40 13.65 -15.82
C GLN A 215 -3.68 14.66 -16.94
N ALA A 216 -3.15 14.44 -18.15
CA ALA A 216 -3.38 15.32 -19.29
C ALA A 216 -4.85 15.34 -19.75
N MET A 217 -5.59 14.25 -19.50
CA MET A 217 -7.04 14.16 -19.76
C MET A 217 -7.88 14.79 -18.62
N ASP A 218 -7.26 15.32 -17.57
CA ASP A 218 -7.91 15.84 -16.36
C ASP A 218 -8.87 14.83 -15.69
N LEU A 219 -8.54 13.54 -15.80
CA LEU A 219 -9.31 12.48 -15.13
C LEU A 219 -8.90 12.39 -13.66
N PRO A 220 -9.87 12.40 -12.73
CA PRO A 220 -9.57 12.26 -11.31
C PRO A 220 -9.03 10.86 -10.99
N GLY A 221 -8.37 10.75 -9.83
CA GLY A 221 -7.88 9.49 -9.30
C GLY A 221 -6.55 9.03 -9.90
N GLY A 222 -6.06 7.96 -9.29
CA GLY A 222 -4.82 7.28 -9.65
C GLY A 222 -5.06 6.04 -10.48
N GLN A 223 -4.11 5.10 -10.37
CA GLN A 223 -4.16 3.77 -10.97
C GLN A 223 -3.54 2.76 -10.01
N LEU A 224 -4.03 1.53 -10.04
CA LEU A 224 -3.49 0.40 -9.28
C LEU A 224 -2.60 -0.44 -10.19
N ILE A 225 -1.34 -0.60 -9.81
CA ILE A 225 -0.41 -1.52 -10.45
C ILE A 225 -0.34 -2.77 -9.58
N ALA A 226 -0.90 -3.86 -10.09
CA ALA A 226 -0.88 -5.16 -9.46
C ALA A 226 0.40 -5.89 -9.89
N ASN A 227 1.43 -5.82 -9.04
CA ASN A 227 2.74 -6.41 -9.28
C ASN A 227 2.80 -7.78 -8.60
N PRO A 228 2.97 -8.89 -9.35
CA PRO A 228 2.99 -10.22 -8.75
C PRO A 228 4.16 -10.40 -7.79
N ILE A 229 3.93 -11.14 -6.70
CA ILE A 229 5.00 -11.57 -5.79
C ILE A 229 6.04 -12.38 -6.60
N PRO A 230 7.35 -12.29 -6.28
CA PRO A 230 8.34 -13.15 -6.91
C PRO A 230 7.99 -14.64 -6.77
N ALA A 231 8.19 -15.41 -7.82
CA ALA A 231 7.78 -16.82 -7.89
C ALA A 231 8.36 -17.70 -6.77
N ASP A 232 9.60 -17.40 -6.36
CA ASP A 232 10.29 -18.16 -5.31
C ASP A 232 9.76 -17.86 -3.90
N ASP A 233 9.05 -16.74 -3.72
CA ASP A 233 8.55 -16.28 -2.42
C ASP A 233 7.04 -16.47 -2.27
N GLN A 234 6.35 -16.94 -3.32
CA GLN A 234 4.90 -17.10 -3.30
C GLN A 234 4.45 -18.28 -2.42
N ILE A 235 3.19 -18.21 -2.00
CA ILE A 235 2.48 -19.34 -1.42
C ILE A 235 1.42 -19.76 -2.43
N ALA A 236 1.39 -21.04 -2.81
CA ALA A 236 0.45 -21.54 -3.79
C ALA A 236 -1.01 -21.33 -3.34
N ALA A 237 -1.89 -21.01 -4.27
CA ALA A 237 -3.30 -20.71 -3.96
C ALA A 237 -4.01 -21.89 -3.28
N GLU A 238 -3.69 -23.13 -3.68
CA GLU A 238 -4.21 -24.35 -3.08
C GLU A 238 -3.79 -24.53 -1.62
N ASP A 239 -2.58 -24.10 -1.23
CA ASP A 239 -2.09 -24.13 0.15
C ASP A 239 -2.75 -23.03 1.00
N LEU A 240 -3.02 -21.89 0.41
CA LEU A 240 -3.62 -20.74 1.09
C LEU A 240 -5.12 -20.88 1.34
N ALA A 241 -5.86 -21.47 0.42
CA ALA A 241 -7.31 -21.53 0.49
C ALA A 241 -7.84 -22.12 1.81
N PRO A 242 -7.36 -23.27 2.32
CA PRO A 242 -7.79 -23.80 3.61
C PRO A 242 -7.39 -22.91 4.79
N VAL A 243 -6.23 -22.29 4.75
CA VAL A 243 -5.74 -21.38 5.81
C VAL A 243 -6.63 -20.15 5.90
N LEU A 244 -6.96 -19.52 4.76
CA LEU A 244 -7.84 -18.36 4.70
C LEU A 244 -9.26 -18.70 5.19
N ALA A 245 -9.79 -19.87 4.80
CA ALA A 245 -11.10 -20.32 5.24
C ALA A 245 -11.13 -20.56 6.76
N GLN A 246 -10.12 -21.19 7.32
CA GLN A 246 -9.99 -21.42 8.75
C GLN A 246 -9.89 -20.11 9.52
N ALA A 247 -9.00 -19.18 9.13
CA ALA A 247 -8.82 -17.90 9.80
C ALA A 247 -10.13 -17.08 9.79
N GLN A 248 -10.87 -17.08 8.66
CA GLN A 248 -12.15 -16.40 8.55
C GLN A 248 -13.20 -17.02 9.48
N SER A 249 -13.32 -18.35 9.49
CA SER A 249 -14.27 -19.06 10.36
C SER A 249 -14.01 -18.76 11.84
N GLU A 250 -12.74 -18.67 12.24
CA GLU A 250 -12.37 -18.33 13.62
C GLU A 250 -12.67 -16.87 13.97
N ALA A 251 -12.47 -15.93 13.01
CA ALA A 251 -12.86 -14.53 13.20
C ALA A 251 -14.36 -14.37 13.39
N ASP A 252 -15.16 -15.06 12.57
CA ASP A 252 -16.63 -15.05 12.63
C ASP A 252 -17.12 -15.64 13.96
N ALA A 253 -16.54 -16.77 14.41
CA ALA A 253 -16.88 -17.43 15.68
C ALA A 253 -16.56 -16.55 16.90
N GLN A 254 -15.56 -15.68 16.82
CA GLN A 254 -15.16 -14.73 17.87
C GLN A 254 -15.86 -13.39 17.76
N GLY A 255 -16.70 -13.16 16.75
CA GLY A 255 -17.41 -11.90 16.53
C GLY A 255 -16.49 -10.73 16.23
N VAL A 256 -15.34 -10.96 15.57
CA VAL A 256 -14.39 -9.90 15.19
C VAL A 256 -15.00 -9.08 14.06
N VAL A 257 -15.11 -7.76 14.25
CA VAL A 257 -15.75 -6.85 13.27
C VAL A 257 -14.94 -5.56 13.03
N GLY A 258 -15.18 -4.90 11.91
CA GLY A 258 -14.65 -3.59 11.58
C GLY A 258 -13.11 -3.55 11.52
N LYS A 259 -12.51 -2.51 12.09
CA LYS A 259 -11.05 -2.28 12.02
C LYS A 259 -10.20 -3.42 12.64
N ALA A 260 -10.79 -4.30 13.47
CA ALA A 260 -10.10 -5.42 14.10
C ALA A 260 -9.95 -6.64 13.18
N VAL A 261 -10.77 -6.78 12.14
CA VAL A 261 -10.78 -7.96 11.25
C VAL A 261 -9.43 -8.19 10.58
N THR A 262 -8.89 -7.19 9.91
CA THR A 262 -7.61 -7.33 9.19
C THR A 262 -6.44 -7.72 10.11
N PRO A 263 -6.18 -7.07 11.26
CA PRO A 263 -5.12 -7.49 12.16
C PRO A 263 -5.30 -8.92 12.68
N PHE A 264 -6.53 -9.30 13.06
CA PHE A 264 -6.83 -10.64 13.53
C PHE A 264 -6.52 -11.69 12.45
N LEU A 265 -7.04 -11.50 11.24
CA LEU A 265 -6.83 -12.45 10.15
C LEU A 265 -5.35 -12.60 9.79
N LEU A 266 -4.61 -11.49 9.69
CA LEU A 266 -3.18 -11.53 9.38
C LEU A 266 -2.37 -12.26 10.46
N GLN A 267 -2.68 -12.02 11.74
CA GLN A 267 -2.03 -12.73 12.84
C GLN A 267 -2.35 -14.23 12.78
N ARG A 268 -3.61 -14.59 12.57
CA ARG A 268 -4.02 -16.00 12.53
C ARG A 268 -3.42 -16.73 11.33
N ILE A 269 -3.37 -16.08 10.16
CA ILE A 269 -2.73 -16.64 8.97
C ILE A 269 -1.22 -16.81 9.21
N PHE A 270 -0.56 -15.86 9.87
CA PHE A 270 0.85 -16.00 10.27
C PHE A 270 1.07 -17.27 11.09
N GLU A 271 0.23 -17.54 12.10
CA GLU A 271 0.30 -18.75 12.93
C GLU A 271 0.06 -20.01 12.10
N LEU A 272 -1.00 -20.05 11.30
CA LEU A 272 -1.38 -21.22 10.49
C LEU A 272 -0.37 -21.53 9.36
N THR A 273 0.38 -20.53 8.91
CA THR A 273 1.44 -20.69 7.88
C THR A 273 2.83 -20.85 8.48
N GLU A 274 2.95 -20.96 9.82
CA GLU A 274 4.24 -21.06 10.51
C GLU A 274 5.21 -19.93 10.11
N GLY A 275 4.68 -18.71 9.95
CA GLY A 275 5.43 -17.51 9.57
C GLY A 275 5.68 -17.33 8.07
N ARG A 276 5.36 -18.28 7.20
CA ARG A 276 5.58 -18.15 5.74
C ARG A 276 4.88 -16.94 5.14
N SER A 277 3.66 -16.60 5.61
CA SER A 277 2.93 -15.42 5.14
C SER A 277 3.66 -14.12 5.41
N LEU A 278 4.42 -14.02 6.49
CA LEU A 278 5.24 -12.85 6.79
C LEU A 278 6.45 -12.73 5.86
N THR A 279 7.14 -13.85 5.60
CA THR A 279 8.24 -13.89 4.63
C THR A 279 7.76 -13.45 3.24
N ALA A 280 6.62 -13.97 2.80
CA ALA A 280 5.98 -13.56 1.55
C ALA A 280 5.59 -12.07 1.54
N ASN A 281 5.05 -11.53 2.66
CA ASN A 281 4.75 -10.10 2.80
C ASN A 281 6.00 -9.22 2.63
N ILE A 282 7.11 -9.62 3.21
CA ILE A 282 8.38 -8.88 3.08
C ILE A 282 8.86 -8.92 1.63
N ALA A 283 8.80 -10.07 0.98
CA ALA A 283 9.23 -10.22 -0.41
C ALA A 283 8.38 -9.36 -1.36
N LEU A 284 7.03 -9.41 -1.25
CA LEU A 284 6.14 -8.67 -2.13
C LEU A 284 6.27 -7.14 -1.95
N VAL A 285 6.38 -6.63 -0.71
CA VAL A 285 6.51 -5.18 -0.50
C VAL A 285 7.84 -4.65 -1.03
N ARG A 286 8.92 -5.39 -0.88
CA ARG A 286 10.23 -5.05 -1.44
C ARG A 286 10.22 -5.07 -2.97
N ASN A 287 9.55 -6.06 -3.59
CA ASN A 287 9.37 -6.12 -5.04
C ASN A 287 8.55 -4.92 -5.55
N ASN A 288 7.46 -4.57 -4.86
CA ASN A 288 6.63 -3.41 -5.19
C ASN A 288 7.41 -2.09 -5.06
N ALA A 289 8.25 -1.96 -4.05
CA ALA A 289 9.09 -0.78 -3.83
C ALA A 289 10.08 -0.55 -4.99
N ARG A 290 10.71 -1.61 -5.51
CA ARG A 290 11.62 -1.53 -6.65
C ARG A 290 10.90 -1.08 -7.92
N LEU A 291 9.77 -1.70 -8.25
CA LEU A 291 8.96 -1.29 -9.40
C LEU A 291 8.44 0.15 -9.26
N ALA A 292 8.01 0.55 -8.07
CA ALA A 292 7.57 1.92 -7.81
C ALA A 292 8.70 2.94 -8.04
N ALA A 293 9.93 2.61 -7.66
CA ALA A 293 11.09 3.46 -7.91
C ALA A 293 11.37 3.61 -9.42
N GLU A 294 11.27 2.52 -10.18
CA GLU A 294 11.40 2.56 -11.65
C GLU A 294 10.32 3.45 -12.28
N ILE A 295 9.05 3.28 -11.89
CA ILE A 295 7.94 4.11 -12.39
C ILE A 295 8.15 5.58 -12.01
N ALA A 296 8.58 5.88 -10.80
CA ALA A 296 8.81 7.24 -10.35
C ALA A 296 9.93 7.93 -11.15
N LYS A 297 11.00 7.21 -11.50
CA LYS A 297 12.07 7.71 -12.38
C LYS A 297 11.57 7.99 -13.79
N GLU A 298 10.77 7.08 -14.37
CA GLU A 298 10.18 7.30 -15.69
C GLU A 298 9.24 8.50 -15.71
N LEU A 299 8.48 8.77 -14.64
CA LEU A 299 7.67 9.99 -14.51
C LEU A 299 8.51 11.26 -14.46
N VAL A 300 9.69 11.23 -13.87
CA VAL A 300 10.63 12.36 -13.88
C VAL A 300 11.17 12.58 -15.30
N ASN A 301 11.56 11.50 -16.00
CA ASN A 301 12.07 11.57 -17.37
C ASN A 301 11.05 12.18 -18.35
N LEU A 302 9.75 11.90 -18.16
CA LEU A 302 8.68 12.47 -19.00
C LEU A 302 8.46 13.98 -18.81
N LYS A 303 8.98 14.58 -17.73
CA LYS A 303 8.87 16.02 -17.44
C LYS A 303 10.06 16.83 -17.96
N GLN A 304 11.13 16.16 -18.37
CA GLN A 304 12.33 16.78 -18.97
C GLN A 304 12.17 16.91 -20.49
#